data_b1935204d8d62a5729b66860150a776d
#
_entry.id   b1935204d8d62a5729b66860150a776d
#
_cell.length_a   1.000
_cell.length_b   1.000
_cell.length_c   1.000
_cell.angle_alpha   90.00
_cell.angle_beta   90.00
_cell.angle_gamma   90.00
#
_symmetry.space_group_name_H-M   'P 1'
#
loop_
_entity.id
_entity.type
_entity.pdbx_description
1 polymer ?
#
loop_
_entity_poly.entity_id
_entity_poly.type
_entity_poly.pdbx_seq_one_letter_code
_entity_poly.pdbx_strand_id
1 'polypeptide(L)'
;WTYDAQGNKVSYVNNFSDVSESGFGGYICEGRQLGETYMYKVYRGSGEGYTGGAVDIHAGPKDGMIRTKEDMVWVQAMIDSGYSFGGMKTLAKDQLWYGDILYADSNGDMNYGDTNDRDFSGHTSVPKFNLGFNCAFSYKNIDFSMLWSGAFGHYLNWNTDYYNSTLVSHGYGIIEHIANNHYFYDPSNPDDPRTNQSGKYPRLTYGTTYNNRIQSDWNEYKADYFKLKNIQIGYTLPQRISSKFFVSKLRAFVSMDNILTITSYPGLDPEIGTAIGYPLMRQISFGGQITF
;
A
#
# COMPACT_ATOMS: atom_id res chain seq x y z
N TRP A 1 -10.72 -25.20 11.03
CA TRP A 1 -12.18 -25.14 11.07
C TRP A 1 -12.69 -26.07 12.16
N THR A 2 -13.56 -25.58 13.01
CA THR A 2 -14.34 -26.40 13.94
C THR A 2 -15.83 -26.32 13.57
N TYR A 3 -16.63 -27.15 14.21
CA TYR A 3 -18.07 -27.13 14.03
C TYR A 3 -18.71 -26.80 15.39
N ASP A 4 -19.73 -25.95 15.38
CA ASP A 4 -20.52 -25.68 16.57
C ASP A 4 -21.40 -26.91 16.94
N ALA A 5 -22.10 -26.80 18.06
CA ALA A 5 -22.98 -27.87 18.54
C ALA A 5 -24.15 -28.15 17.58
N GLN A 6 -24.44 -27.26 16.63
CA GLN A 6 -25.45 -27.36 15.61
C GLN A 6 -24.91 -27.93 14.28
N GLY A 7 -23.60 -28.21 14.21
CA GLY A 7 -22.94 -28.73 13.01
C GLY A 7 -22.58 -27.68 11.96
N ASN A 8 -22.68 -26.40 12.28
CA ASN A 8 -22.25 -25.33 11.36
C ASN A 8 -20.73 -25.20 11.41
N LYS A 9 -20.12 -24.95 10.26
CA LYS A 9 -18.69 -24.71 10.15
C LYS A 9 -18.35 -23.35 10.73
N VAL A 10 -17.63 -23.32 11.84
CA VAL A 10 -17.17 -22.10 12.48
C VAL A 10 -15.66 -21.94 12.33
N SER A 11 -15.22 -20.71 12.14
CA SER A 11 -13.79 -20.40 12.10
C SER A 11 -13.20 -20.65 13.47
N TYR A 12 -12.25 -21.57 13.57
CA TYR A 12 -11.51 -21.80 14.80
C TYR A 12 -10.41 -20.74 14.90
N VAL A 13 -10.62 -19.77 15.75
CA VAL A 13 -9.55 -18.85 16.17
C VAL A 13 -8.79 -19.57 17.28
N ASN A 14 -7.54 -19.91 17.01
CA ASN A 14 -6.67 -20.49 18.02
C ASN A 14 -6.51 -19.50 19.18
N ASN A 15 -6.16 -19.97 20.39
CA ASN A 15 -5.89 -19.13 21.58
C ASN A 15 -4.76 -18.12 21.40
N PHE A 16 -4.11 -18.10 20.23
CA PHE A 16 -3.29 -16.99 19.79
C PHE A 16 -4.09 -15.73 19.39
N SER A 17 -5.42 -15.78 19.43
CA SER A 17 -6.29 -14.63 19.17
C SER A 17 -5.99 -13.45 20.10
N ASP A 18 -5.69 -13.72 21.36
CA ASP A 18 -5.32 -12.70 22.34
C ASP A 18 -4.01 -11.99 21.94
N VAL A 19 -3.11 -12.71 21.30
CA VAL A 19 -1.86 -12.16 20.77
C VAL A 19 -2.10 -11.37 19.50
N SER A 20 -3.08 -11.76 18.69
CA SER A 20 -3.40 -11.06 17.44
C SER A 20 -4.13 -9.74 17.67
N GLU A 21 -4.98 -9.66 18.68
CA GLU A 21 -5.62 -8.42 19.08
C GLU A 21 -4.62 -7.42 19.70
N SER A 22 -3.52 -7.91 20.27
CA SER A 22 -2.53 -7.09 20.97
C SER A 22 -1.47 -6.45 20.06
N GLY A 23 -1.62 -6.44 18.73
CA GLY A 23 -0.77 -5.62 17.86
C GLY A 23 -0.06 -6.29 16.71
N PHE A 24 -0.29 -7.56 16.43
CA PHE A 24 0.27 -8.22 15.24
C PHE A 24 -0.59 -8.03 13.98
N GLY A 25 -1.63 -7.21 14.03
CA GLY A 25 -2.38 -6.76 12.86
C GLY A 25 -3.25 -7.81 12.17
N GLY A 26 -3.45 -8.97 12.76
CA GLY A 26 -4.30 -10.00 12.19
C GLY A 26 -4.62 -11.12 13.15
N TYR A 27 -5.68 -11.87 12.86
CA TYR A 27 -6.03 -13.06 13.62
C TYR A 27 -5.22 -14.28 13.11
N ILE A 28 -4.77 -15.12 14.02
CA ILE A 28 -4.19 -16.40 13.67
C ILE A 28 -5.32 -17.44 13.64
N CYS A 29 -5.67 -17.89 12.45
CA CYS A 29 -6.72 -18.89 12.23
C CYS A 29 -6.16 -20.15 11.59
N GLU A 30 -6.70 -21.30 11.98
CA GLU A 30 -6.41 -22.55 11.32
C GLU A 30 -6.83 -22.50 9.83
N GLY A 31 -5.96 -22.98 8.94
CA GLY A 31 -6.18 -22.94 7.51
C GLY A 31 -5.90 -21.60 6.84
N ARG A 32 -5.44 -20.59 7.59
CA ARG A 32 -5.00 -19.29 7.08
C ARG A 32 -3.48 -19.18 7.08
N GLN A 33 -2.96 -18.31 6.25
CA GLN A 33 -1.52 -18.05 6.18
C GLN A 33 -1.08 -17.26 7.41
N LEU A 34 0.02 -17.63 8.04
CA LEU A 34 0.59 -16.85 9.13
C LEU A 34 0.99 -15.46 8.67
N GLY A 35 0.56 -14.43 9.42
CA GLY A 35 0.79 -13.04 9.05
C GLY A 35 -0.12 -12.53 7.93
N GLU A 36 -1.19 -13.26 7.61
CA GLU A 36 -2.22 -12.77 6.71
C GLU A 36 -2.89 -11.53 7.29
N THR A 37 -3.05 -10.49 6.48
CA THR A 37 -3.62 -9.23 6.93
C THR A 37 -5.13 -9.39 7.16
N TYR A 38 -5.62 -8.96 8.33
CA TYR A 38 -7.03 -8.91 8.70
C TYR A 38 -7.49 -7.45 8.67
N MET A 39 -8.31 -7.10 7.67
CA MET A 39 -8.61 -5.71 7.33
C MET A 39 -10.03 -5.53 6.81
N TYR A 40 -10.44 -4.28 6.66
CA TYR A 40 -11.69 -3.96 5.99
C TYR A 40 -11.58 -4.18 4.47
N LYS A 41 -12.69 -4.59 3.87
CA LYS A 41 -12.84 -4.64 2.42
C LYS A 41 -13.57 -3.39 1.95
N VAL A 42 -13.10 -2.80 0.89
CA VAL A 42 -13.82 -1.71 0.23
C VAL A 42 -15.06 -2.27 -0.43
N TYR A 43 -16.17 -1.55 -0.30
CA TYR A 43 -17.40 -1.88 -1.00
C TYR A 43 -17.19 -1.89 -2.53
N ARG A 44 -17.80 -2.85 -3.22
CA ARG A 44 -17.69 -3.02 -4.66
C ARG A 44 -19.08 -3.23 -5.25
N GLY A 45 -19.73 -2.14 -5.68
CA GLY A 45 -21.04 -2.20 -6.29
C GLY A 45 -21.00 -2.33 -7.82
N SER A 46 -22.17 -2.41 -8.44
CA SER A 46 -22.33 -2.43 -9.90
C SER A 46 -22.09 -1.06 -10.55
N GLY A 47 -22.27 0.01 -9.79
CA GLY A 47 -22.24 1.39 -10.28
C GLY A 47 -23.53 1.82 -11.00
N GLU A 48 -24.61 1.05 -10.87
CA GLU A 48 -25.90 1.35 -11.54
C GLU A 48 -26.68 2.46 -10.82
N GLY A 49 -26.34 2.70 -9.54
CA GLY A 49 -27.04 3.68 -8.71
C GLY A 49 -28.43 3.22 -8.28
N TYR A 50 -29.18 4.15 -7.67
CA TYR A 50 -30.55 3.90 -7.21
C TYR A 50 -31.54 4.58 -8.12
N THR A 51 -32.47 3.79 -8.67
CA THR A 51 -33.49 4.27 -9.64
C THR A 51 -34.89 4.33 -9.05
N GLY A 52 -35.06 3.97 -7.75
CA GLY A 52 -36.34 3.93 -7.04
C GLY A 52 -36.81 2.51 -6.70
N GLY A 53 -37.75 2.40 -5.77
CA GLY A 53 -38.24 1.10 -5.27
C GLY A 53 -37.44 0.53 -4.11
N ALA A 54 -37.34 -0.79 -4.00
CA ALA A 54 -36.52 -1.46 -3.00
C ALA A 54 -35.03 -1.22 -3.32
N VAL A 55 -34.22 -0.90 -2.28
CA VAL A 55 -32.81 -0.64 -2.47
C VAL A 55 -32.08 -1.94 -2.80
N ASP A 56 -31.36 -1.94 -3.91
CA ASP A 56 -30.39 -2.98 -4.23
C ASP A 56 -29.06 -2.66 -3.53
N ILE A 57 -28.68 -3.51 -2.59
CA ILE A 57 -27.42 -3.37 -1.83
C ILE A 57 -26.18 -3.49 -2.71
N HIS A 58 -26.29 -3.95 -3.94
CA HIS A 58 -25.19 -4.10 -4.90
C HIS A 58 -25.11 -2.97 -5.93
N ALA A 59 -26.06 -2.02 -5.95
CA ALA A 59 -26.13 -0.98 -6.96
C ALA A 59 -25.20 0.22 -6.73
N GLY A 60 -24.54 0.29 -5.58
CA GLY A 60 -23.69 1.41 -5.19
C GLY A 60 -22.38 1.57 -5.99
N PRO A 61 -21.47 2.43 -5.51
CA PRO A 61 -20.24 2.80 -6.23
C PRO A 61 -19.42 1.59 -6.64
N LYS A 62 -18.95 1.59 -7.88
CA LYS A 62 -18.21 0.46 -8.46
C LYS A 62 -16.83 0.24 -7.82
N ASP A 63 -16.16 1.29 -7.41
CA ASP A 63 -14.84 1.26 -6.77
C ASP A 63 -14.90 1.57 -5.27
N GLY A 64 -16.11 1.69 -4.71
CA GLY A 64 -16.35 1.98 -3.30
C GLY A 64 -16.23 3.45 -2.92
N MET A 65 -15.83 4.35 -3.81
CA MET A 65 -15.79 5.79 -3.54
C MET A 65 -17.07 6.46 -4.04
N ILE A 66 -17.68 7.29 -3.21
CA ILE A 66 -18.84 8.11 -3.58
C ILE A 66 -18.39 9.19 -4.56
N ARG A 67 -18.59 8.98 -5.86
CA ARG A 67 -18.08 9.88 -6.91
C ARG A 67 -19.14 10.74 -7.55
N THR A 68 -20.32 10.20 -7.69
CA THR A 68 -21.39 10.80 -8.49
C THR A 68 -22.60 11.16 -7.63
N LYS A 69 -23.51 11.93 -8.23
CA LYS A 69 -24.78 12.24 -7.59
C LYS A 69 -25.63 10.97 -7.42
N GLU A 70 -25.55 10.07 -8.36
CA GLU A 70 -26.23 8.78 -8.35
C GLU A 70 -25.74 7.91 -7.18
N ASP A 71 -24.43 7.87 -6.94
CA ASP A 71 -23.86 7.20 -5.75
C ASP A 71 -24.42 7.79 -4.46
N MET A 72 -24.49 9.12 -4.37
CA MET A 72 -25.00 9.80 -3.19
C MET A 72 -26.49 9.52 -2.97
N VAL A 73 -27.28 9.45 -4.05
CA VAL A 73 -28.70 9.09 -3.98
C VAL A 73 -28.87 7.66 -3.50
N TRP A 74 -28.04 6.74 -3.97
CA TRP A 74 -28.03 5.35 -3.50
C TRP A 74 -27.68 5.28 -2.00
N VAL A 75 -26.62 5.97 -1.55
CA VAL A 75 -26.23 5.99 -0.13
C VAL A 75 -27.36 6.53 0.74
N GLN A 76 -28.06 7.60 0.29
CA GLN A 76 -29.22 8.13 1.02
C GLN A 76 -30.35 7.09 1.10
N ALA A 77 -30.65 6.41 0.01
CA ALA A 77 -31.69 5.38 -0.03
C ALA A 77 -31.34 4.17 0.88
N MET A 78 -30.06 3.80 0.97
CA MET A 78 -29.58 2.80 1.92
C MET A 78 -29.84 3.24 3.37
N ILE A 79 -29.48 4.49 3.71
CA ILE A 79 -29.70 5.06 5.05
C ILE A 79 -31.20 5.10 5.40
N ASP A 80 -32.04 5.53 4.45
CA ASP A 80 -33.50 5.58 4.62
C ASP A 80 -34.11 4.18 4.81
N SER A 81 -33.43 3.16 4.30
CA SER A 81 -33.79 1.73 4.47
C SER A 81 -33.22 1.10 5.75
N GLY A 82 -32.54 1.88 6.60
CA GLY A 82 -32.04 1.43 7.89
C GLY A 82 -30.57 1.05 7.96
N TYR A 83 -29.86 1.14 6.83
CA TYR A 83 -28.42 0.86 6.79
C TYR A 83 -27.61 2.03 7.38
N SER A 84 -26.35 1.74 7.75
CA SER A 84 -25.38 2.75 8.20
C SER A 84 -24.00 2.46 7.60
N PHE A 85 -23.14 3.47 7.60
CA PHE A 85 -21.78 3.38 7.06
C PHE A 85 -20.77 3.83 8.14
N GLY A 86 -20.09 2.88 8.77
CA GLY A 86 -19.24 3.15 9.92
C GLY A 86 -20.01 3.82 11.07
N GLY A 87 -21.29 3.45 11.24
CA GLY A 87 -22.21 4.08 12.17
C GLY A 87 -22.81 5.41 11.70
N MET A 88 -22.37 5.97 10.56
CA MET A 88 -22.90 7.24 10.01
C MET A 88 -24.23 7.01 9.33
N LYS A 89 -25.18 7.91 9.59
CA LYS A 89 -26.55 7.91 9.04
C LYS A 89 -26.96 9.28 8.47
N THR A 90 -25.96 10.13 8.17
CA THR A 90 -26.22 11.49 7.69
C THR A 90 -25.24 11.83 6.57
N LEU A 91 -25.76 12.37 5.48
CA LEU A 91 -24.94 12.90 4.39
C LEU A 91 -24.60 14.37 4.68
N ALA A 92 -23.35 14.60 5.06
CA ALA A 92 -22.85 15.94 5.36
C ALA A 92 -21.33 15.97 5.17
N LYS A 93 -20.74 17.15 4.92
CA LYS A 93 -19.29 17.32 4.68
C LYS A 93 -18.43 16.87 5.87
N ASP A 94 -18.93 16.92 7.09
CA ASP A 94 -18.29 16.49 8.33
C ASP A 94 -18.60 15.04 8.72
N GLN A 95 -19.43 14.37 7.94
CA GLN A 95 -19.85 13.00 8.11
C GLN A 95 -19.48 12.18 6.87
N LEU A 96 -20.46 11.69 6.14
CA LEU A 96 -20.32 10.94 4.91
C LEU A 96 -20.62 11.83 3.70
N TRP A 97 -19.70 11.96 2.76
CA TRP A 97 -19.80 12.90 1.66
C TRP A 97 -19.13 12.37 0.37
N TYR A 98 -19.27 13.14 -0.70
CA TYR A 98 -18.55 12.89 -1.96
C TYR A 98 -17.05 12.71 -1.73
N GLY A 99 -16.46 11.69 -2.32
CA GLY A 99 -15.05 11.34 -2.19
C GLY A 99 -14.71 10.50 -0.97
N ASP A 100 -15.71 10.08 -0.17
CA ASP A 100 -15.48 9.12 0.91
C ASP A 100 -15.55 7.68 0.38
N ILE A 101 -14.77 6.79 1.01
CA ILE A 101 -14.71 5.37 0.68
C ILE A 101 -15.71 4.61 1.55
N LEU A 102 -16.57 3.85 0.91
CA LEU A 102 -17.46 2.91 1.58
C LEU A 102 -16.77 1.56 1.78
N TYR A 103 -17.00 0.95 2.92
CA TYR A 103 -16.52 -0.40 3.22
C TYR A 103 -17.66 -1.40 3.11
N ALA A 104 -17.34 -2.66 2.89
CA ALA A 104 -18.34 -3.72 2.76
C ALA A 104 -18.93 -4.08 4.13
N ASP A 105 -20.17 -4.53 4.12
CA ASP A 105 -20.82 -5.23 5.22
C ASP A 105 -20.53 -6.73 5.02
N SER A 106 -19.56 -7.25 5.76
CA SER A 106 -19.09 -8.63 5.62
C SER A 106 -19.88 -9.60 6.49
N ASN A 107 -20.52 -9.11 7.54
CA ASN A 107 -21.27 -9.91 8.50
C ASN A 107 -22.79 -9.86 8.29
N GLY A 108 -23.30 -8.91 7.50
CA GLY A 108 -24.73 -8.76 7.16
C GLY A 108 -25.55 -8.07 8.25
N ASP A 109 -24.93 -7.24 9.09
CA ASP A 109 -25.62 -6.57 10.19
C ASP A 109 -26.22 -5.19 9.82
N MET A 110 -26.15 -4.82 8.53
CA MET A 110 -26.62 -3.55 7.97
C MET A 110 -25.77 -2.32 8.38
N ASN A 111 -24.60 -2.52 8.95
CA ASN A 111 -23.68 -1.45 9.31
C ASN A 111 -22.34 -1.60 8.55
N TYR A 112 -22.27 -1.06 7.37
CA TYR A 112 -21.14 -1.16 6.46
C TYR A 112 -19.85 -0.55 7.02
N GLY A 113 -18.81 -1.35 7.20
CA GLY A 113 -17.50 -0.89 7.64
C GLY A 113 -17.37 -0.66 9.15
N ASP A 114 -18.07 -1.44 9.95
CA ASP A 114 -17.85 -1.49 11.39
C ASP A 114 -16.72 -2.48 11.76
N THR A 115 -16.41 -2.62 13.04
CA THR A 115 -15.31 -3.47 13.51
C THR A 115 -15.49 -4.96 13.20
N ASN A 116 -16.74 -5.40 12.96
CA ASN A 116 -17.06 -6.78 12.67
C ASN A 116 -16.93 -7.14 11.18
N ASP A 117 -16.77 -6.13 10.32
CA ASP A 117 -16.67 -6.27 8.86
C ASP A 117 -15.26 -6.56 8.35
N ARG A 118 -14.30 -6.70 9.25
CA ARG A 118 -12.96 -7.09 8.85
C ARG A 118 -12.91 -8.54 8.38
N ASP A 119 -12.11 -8.79 7.36
CA ASP A 119 -11.89 -10.11 6.80
C ASP A 119 -10.42 -10.29 6.39
N PHE A 120 -10.02 -11.52 6.18
CA PHE A 120 -8.68 -11.85 5.71
C PHE A 120 -8.48 -11.44 4.26
N SER A 121 -7.35 -10.79 3.99
CA SER A 121 -7.03 -10.28 2.65
C SER A 121 -6.60 -11.38 1.66
N GLY A 122 -6.15 -12.51 2.15
CA GLY A 122 -5.46 -13.53 1.34
C GLY A 122 -3.98 -13.18 1.10
N HIS A 123 -3.50 -12.09 1.67
CA HIS A 123 -2.16 -11.56 1.45
C HIS A 123 -1.38 -11.42 2.76
N THR A 124 -0.05 -11.47 2.63
CA THR A 124 0.88 -11.29 3.74
C THR A 124 2.00 -10.34 3.36
N SER A 125 2.60 -9.70 4.36
CA SER A 125 3.81 -8.89 4.19
C SER A 125 5.08 -9.73 4.02
N VAL A 126 5.01 -11.05 4.19
CA VAL A 126 6.15 -11.96 4.02
C VAL A 126 6.29 -12.34 2.55
N PRO A 127 7.43 -12.12 1.90
CA PRO A 127 7.65 -12.52 0.52
C PRO A 127 7.54 -14.04 0.33
N LYS A 128 6.83 -14.45 -0.73
CA LYS A 128 6.76 -15.86 -1.12
C LYS A 128 8.04 -16.34 -1.79
N PHE A 129 8.74 -15.45 -2.49
CA PHE A 129 9.96 -15.74 -3.21
C PHE A 129 11.00 -14.67 -2.97
N ASN A 130 12.24 -15.10 -2.71
CA ASN A 130 13.41 -14.24 -2.69
C ASN A 130 14.35 -14.66 -3.81
N LEU A 131 14.86 -13.69 -4.56
CA LEU A 131 15.76 -13.90 -5.68
C LEU A 131 17.05 -13.10 -5.48
N GLY A 132 18.19 -13.77 -5.62
CA GLY A 132 19.49 -13.14 -5.69
C GLY A 132 20.15 -13.47 -7.03
N PHE A 133 20.72 -12.48 -7.69
CA PHE A 133 21.50 -12.66 -8.90
C PHE A 133 22.81 -11.90 -8.78
N ASN A 134 23.92 -12.62 -8.91
CA ASN A 134 25.27 -12.05 -8.93
C ASN A 134 25.94 -12.39 -10.26
N CYS A 135 26.48 -11.37 -10.92
CA CYS A 135 27.26 -11.52 -12.12
C CYS A 135 28.59 -10.80 -11.94
N ALA A 136 29.68 -11.49 -12.27
CA ALA A 136 31.00 -10.90 -12.28
C ALA A 136 31.81 -11.44 -13.45
N PHE A 137 32.54 -10.58 -14.12
CA PHE A 137 33.46 -10.96 -15.18
C PHE A 137 34.65 -10.03 -15.21
N SER A 138 35.74 -10.50 -15.78
CA SER A 138 36.91 -9.70 -16.07
C SER A 138 37.36 -9.93 -17.52
N TYR A 139 37.73 -8.85 -18.17
CA TYR A 139 38.27 -8.91 -19.51
C TYR A 139 39.46 -7.98 -19.63
N LYS A 140 40.62 -8.54 -19.94
CA LYS A 140 41.90 -7.83 -19.92
C LYS A 140 42.14 -7.14 -18.56
N ASN A 141 42.10 -5.82 -18.55
CA ASN A 141 42.36 -4.99 -17.39
C ASN A 141 41.09 -4.43 -16.72
N ILE A 142 39.90 -4.77 -17.24
CA ILE A 142 38.63 -4.32 -16.71
C ILE A 142 37.97 -5.46 -15.95
N ASP A 143 37.50 -5.18 -14.75
CA ASP A 143 36.63 -6.05 -13.99
C ASP A 143 35.27 -5.38 -13.76
N PHE A 144 34.23 -6.19 -13.78
CA PHE A 144 32.87 -5.79 -13.60
C PHE A 144 32.19 -6.74 -12.65
N SER A 145 31.38 -6.22 -11.74
CA SER A 145 30.46 -7.02 -10.94
C SER A 145 29.16 -6.29 -10.70
N MET A 146 28.08 -7.05 -10.58
CA MET A 146 26.78 -6.54 -10.17
C MET A 146 26.05 -7.54 -9.30
N LEU A 147 25.32 -7.02 -8.33
CA LEU A 147 24.50 -7.78 -7.40
C LEU A 147 23.08 -7.27 -7.47
N TRP A 148 22.14 -8.18 -7.77
CA TRP A 148 20.72 -7.94 -7.74
C TRP A 148 20.07 -8.72 -6.61
N SER A 149 19.03 -8.14 -6.03
CA SER A 149 18.19 -8.77 -5.03
C SER A 149 16.74 -8.43 -5.29
N GLY A 150 15.84 -9.38 -5.10
CA GLY A 150 14.42 -9.17 -5.26
C GLY A 150 13.60 -10.00 -4.30
N ALA A 151 12.42 -9.50 -3.97
CA ALA A 151 11.41 -10.20 -3.19
C ALA A 151 10.05 -10.05 -3.86
N PHE A 152 9.27 -11.12 -3.90
CA PHE A 152 8.06 -11.20 -4.68
C PHE A 152 6.94 -11.92 -3.93
N GLY A 153 5.69 -11.57 -4.28
CA GLY A 153 4.50 -12.23 -3.77
C GLY A 153 4.11 -11.77 -2.36
N HIS A 154 4.44 -10.54 -2.00
CA HIS A 154 4.04 -9.93 -0.74
C HIS A 154 3.33 -8.60 -0.96
N TYR A 155 2.58 -8.19 0.05
CA TYR A 155 1.76 -6.98 0.02
C TYR A 155 2.00 -6.16 1.28
N LEU A 156 1.93 -4.85 1.14
CA LEU A 156 2.07 -3.91 2.24
C LEU A 156 0.86 -2.98 2.28
N ASN A 157 0.33 -2.75 3.46
CA ASN A 157 -0.72 -1.77 3.66
C ASN A 157 -0.08 -0.40 3.90
N TRP A 158 -0.08 0.45 2.86
CA TRP A 158 0.50 1.79 2.89
C TRP A 158 -0.53 2.80 3.34
N ASN A 159 -0.73 2.88 4.64
CA ASN A 159 -1.70 3.78 5.28
C ASN A 159 -1.06 4.52 6.46
N THR A 160 -0.06 5.35 6.19
CA THR A 160 0.60 6.15 7.22
C THR A 160 0.10 7.58 7.21
N ASP A 161 -0.07 8.18 8.38
CA ASP A 161 -0.55 9.55 8.54
C ASP A 161 0.31 10.61 7.85
N TYR A 162 1.57 10.29 7.61
CA TYR A 162 2.53 11.24 7.05
C TYR A 162 2.63 11.19 5.53
N TYR A 163 2.41 10.03 4.90
CA TYR A 163 2.73 9.83 3.50
C TYR A 163 1.58 9.38 2.62
N ASN A 164 0.51 8.88 3.19
CA ASN A 164 -0.64 8.39 2.41
C ASN A 164 -1.96 8.76 3.08
N SER A 165 -2.05 9.95 3.63
CA SER A 165 -3.25 10.43 4.32
C SER A 165 -3.89 11.58 3.55
N THR A 166 -5.20 11.52 3.43
CA THR A 166 -6.03 12.63 2.95
C THR A 166 -6.58 13.49 4.10
N LEU A 167 -6.26 13.13 5.35
CA LEU A 167 -6.61 13.92 6.51
C LEU A 167 -5.59 15.04 6.74
N VAL A 168 -6.03 16.26 6.59
CA VAL A 168 -5.26 17.45 6.92
C VAL A 168 -5.42 17.77 8.40
N SER A 169 -4.38 17.61 9.20
CA SER A 169 -4.46 17.87 10.64
C SER A 169 -3.09 18.14 11.24
N HIS A 170 -3.06 18.88 12.35
CA HIS A 170 -1.89 19.07 13.21
C HIS A 170 -0.61 19.56 12.51
N GLY A 171 -0.72 20.31 11.41
CA GLY A 171 0.43 20.85 10.68
C GLY A 171 1.16 19.84 9.80
N TYR A 172 0.63 18.64 9.60
CA TYR A 172 1.16 17.71 8.60
C TYR A 172 0.82 18.18 7.19
N GLY A 173 1.79 18.13 6.31
CA GLY A 173 1.61 18.41 4.89
C GLY A 173 0.98 17.23 4.17
N ILE A 174 0.28 17.52 3.07
CA ILE A 174 -0.16 16.49 2.11
C ILE A 174 0.94 16.35 1.06
N ILE A 175 1.35 15.12 0.76
CA ILE A 175 2.35 14.86 -0.27
C ILE A 175 1.78 15.15 -1.66
N GLU A 176 2.66 15.59 -2.56
CA GLU A 176 2.29 16.12 -3.87
C GLU A 176 1.40 15.17 -4.69
N HIS A 177 1.69 13.88 -4.71
CA HIS A 177 0.90 12.95 -5.51
C HIS A 177 -0.54 12.75 -4.99
N ILE A 178 -0.78 12.91 -3.69
CA ILE A 178 -2.12 12.94 -3.11
C ILE A 178 -2.78 14.27 -3.42
N ALA A 179 -2.07 15.38 -3.20
CA ALA A 179 -2.59 16.72 -3.46
C ALA A 179 -3.06 16.88 -4.91
N ASN A 180 -2.34 16.32 -5.86
CA ASN A 180 -2.66 16.41 -7.28
C ASN A 180 -3.71 15.38 -7.76
N ASN A 181 -3.94 14.32 -7.00
CA ASN A 181 -4.81 13.19 -7.43
C ASN A 181 -5.91 12.86 -6.43
N HIS A 182 -6.21 13.72 -5.46
CA HIS A 182 -7.35 13.51 -4.58
C HIS A 182 -8.67 13.83 -5.29
N TYR A 183 -9.73 13.21 -4.81
CA TYR A 183 -11.07 13.54 -5.26
C TYR A 183 -11.47 14.93 -4.76
N PHE A 184 -12.01 15.76 -5.64
CA PHE A 184 -12.63 17.03 -5.30
C PHE A 184 -13.87 17.30 -6.12
N TYR A 185 -14.98 17.55 -5.46
CA TYR A 185 -16.24 17.98 -6.09
C TYR A 185 -17.06 18.79 -5.10
N ASP A 186 -17.51 19.97 -5.53
CA ASP A 186 -18.47 20.80 -4.80
C ASP A 186 -19.79 20.86 -5.59
N PRO A 187 -20.88 20.20 -5.11
CA PRO A 187 -22.15 20.22 -5.81
C PRO A 187 -22.78 21.61 -5.88
N SER A 188 -22.36 22.58 -5.05
CA SER A 188 -22.81 23.99 -5.13
C SER A 188 -22.05 24.79 -6.19
N ASN A 189 -20.90 24.33 -6.64
CA ASN A 189 -20.09 24.91 -7.71
C ASN A 189 -19.46 23.81 -8.58
N PRO A 190 -20.26 23.13 -9.43
CA PRO A 190 -19.79 22.00 -10.24
C PRO A 190 -18.67 22.35 -11.22
N ASP A 191 -18.60 23.61 -11.65
CA ASP A 191 -17.62 24.12 -12.62
C ASP A 191 -16.33 24.65 -11.94
N ASP A 192 -16.13 24.35 -10.66
CA ASP A 192 -14.90 24.70 -9.95
C ASP A 192 -13.68 24.10 -10.70
N PRO A 193 -12.66 24.89 -11.05
CA PRO A 193 -11.51 24.42 -11.80
C PRO A 193 -10.70 23.34 -11.06
N ARG A 194 -10.91 23.17 -9.76
CA ARG A 194 -10.31 22.10 -8.93
C ARG A 194 -11.09 20.80 -9.00
N THR A 195 -12.25 20.76 -9.67
CA THR A 195 -13.09 19.56 -9.76
C THR A 195 -12.29 18.39 -10.34
N ASN A 196 -12.18 17.31 -9.58
CA ASN A 196 -11.50 16.08 -9.94
C ASN A 196 -12.29 14.86 -9.44
N GLN A 197 -13.35 14.50 -10.15
CA GLN A 197 -14.17 13.35 -9.80
C GLN A 197 -13.50 11.99 -10.12
N SER A 198 -12.45 12.00 -10.93
CA SER A 198 -11.65 10.82 -11.25
C SER A 198 -10.44 10.63 -10.31
N GLY A 199 -10.31 11.47 -9.29
CA GLY A 199 -9.21 11.41 -8.34
C GLY A 199 -9.02 10.02 -7.76
N LYS A 200 -7.75 9.58 -7.68
CA LYS A 200 -7.39 8.25 -7.17
C LYS A 200 -7.56 8.16 -5.65
N TYR A 201 -7.32 9.27 -4.94
CA TYR A 201 -7.36 9.30 -3.48
C TYR A 201 -8.68 9.90 -2.99
N PRO A 202 -9.13 9.55 -1.78
CA PRO A 202 -10.29 10.16 -1.17
C PRO A 202 -10.18 11.70 -1.09
N ARG A 203 -11.30 12.35 -0.83
CA ARG A 203 -11.30 13.79 -0.60
C ARG A 203 -10.37 14.18 0.55
N LEU A 204 -9.78 15.35 0.46
CA LEU A 204 -9.06 15.95 1.59
C LEU A 204 -10.04 16.41 2.65
N THR A 205 -9.79 16.03 3.90
CA THR A 205 -10.67 16.36 5.03
C THR A 205 -9.89 16.98 6.16
N TYR A 206 -10.56 17.83 6.93
CA TYR A 206 -10.03 18.38 8.15
C TYR A 206 -10.99 18.07 9.30
N GLY A 207 -10.58 17.19 10.21
CA GLY A 207 -11.38 16.86 11.39
C GLY A 207 -12.69 16.11 11.10
N THR A 208 -12.76 15.33 10.00
CA THR A 208 -13.95 14.53 9.69
C THR A 208 -14.10 13.36 10.65
N THR A 209 -15.35 12.97 10.92
CA THR A 209 -15.67 11.78 11.68
C THR A 209 -15.62 10.51 10.87
N TYR A 210 -15.83 10.59 9.54
CA TYR A 210 -15.72 9.43 8.65
C TYR A 210 -14.26 9.11 8.36
N ASN A 211 -13.89 7.85 8.48
CA ASN A 211 -12.49 7.45 8.40
C ASN A 211 -12.11 6.81 7.06
N ASN A 212 -11.61 7.62 6.14
CA ASN A 212 -11.02 7.17 4.87
C ASN A 212 -9.62 6.54 5.01
N ARG A 213 -9.11 6.39 6.24
CA ARG A 213 -7.77 5.92 6.54
C ARG A 213 -7.72 4.58 7.23
N ILE A 214 -8.85 3.91 7.44
CA ILE A 214 -8.83 2.60 8.08
C ILE A 214 -8.05 1.60 7.22
N GLN A 215 -7.40 0.67 7.88
CA GLN A 215 -6.65 -0.38 7.23
C GLN A 215 -7.58 -1.24 6.37
N SER A 216 -7.45 -1.13 5.07
CA SER A 216 -8.33 -1.77 4.09
C SER A 216 -7.57 -2.18 2.83
N ASP A 217 -8.23 -2.91 1.97
CA ASP A 217 -7.69 -3.28 0.66
C ASP A 217 -7.53 -2.08 -0.30
N TRP A 218 -8.08 -0.91 0.04
CA TRP A 218 -7.81 0.34 -0.66
C TRP A 218 -6.34 0.76 -0.59
N ASN A 219 -5.73 0.55 0.58
CA ASN A 219 -4.35 0.94 0.86
C ASN A 219 -3.38 -0.25 0.81
N GLU A 220 -3.83 -1.40 0.34
CA GLU A 220 -2.99 -2.58 0.16
C GLU A 220 -2.33 -2.56 -1.22
N TYR A 221 -1.01 -2.58 -1.23
CA TYR A 221 -0.22 -2.53 -2.45
C TYR A 221 0.69 -3.74 -2.56
N LYS A 222 0.83 -4.24 -3.79
CA LYS A 222 1.83 -5.23 -4.10
C LYS A 222 3.22 -4.63 -3.92
N ALA A 223 4.04 -5.26 -3.08
CA ALA A 223 5.34 -4.73 -2.68
C ALA A 223 6.51 -5.48 -3.34
N ASP A 224 6.25 -6.17 -4.44
CA ASP A 224 7.29 -6.82 -5.23
C ASP A 224 8.35 -5.82 -5.65
N TYR A 225 9.61 -6.24 -5.58
CA TYR A 225 10.71 -5.42 -6.06
C TYR A 225 11.85 -6.25 -6.64
N PHE A 226 12.63 -5.60 -7.49
CA PHE A 226 13.91 -6.08 -7.98
C PHE A 226 14.91 -4.93 -7.99
N LYS A 227 16.00 -5.06 -7.23
CA LYS A 227 16.96 -3.98 -6.96
C LYS A 227 18.35 -4.32 -7.45
N LEU A 228 18.99 -3.36 -8.10
CA LEU A 228 20.45 -3.38 -8.29
C LEU A 228 21.10 -2.85 -7.01
N LYS A 229 21.48 -3.79 -6.16
CA LYS A 229 22.09 -3.53 -4.85
C LYS A 229 23.48 -2.92 -4.96
N ASN A 230 24.29 -3.46 -5.86
CA ASN A 230 25.64 -2.99 -6.10
C ASN A 230 26.01 -3.22 -7.56
N ILE A 231 26.74 -2.27 -8.12
CA ILE A 231 27.45 -2.42 -9.38
C ILE A 231 28.84 -1.82 -9.21
N GLN A 232 29.87 -2.53 -9.64
CA GLN A 232 31.24 -2.08 -9.57
C GLN A 232 31.94 -2.29 -10.90
N ILE A 233 32.71 -1.28 -11.31
CA ILE A 233 33.58 -1.32 -12.48
C ILE A 233 34.99 -0.96 -12.01
N GLY A 234 35.95 -1.83 -12.23
CA GLY A 234 37.35 -1.63 -11.89
C GLY A 234 38.24 -1.67 -13.13
N TYR A 235 39.33 -0.94 -13.05
CA TYR A 235 40.40 -0.97 -14.04
C TYR A 235 41.73 -1.18 -13.34
N THR A 236 42.44 -2.25 -13.72
CA THR A 236 43.79 -2.56 -13.24
C THR A 236 44.83 -2.04 -14.24
N LEU A 237 45.73 -1.20 -13.81
CA LEU A 237 46.79 -0.71 -14.69
C LEU A 237 47.66 -1.88 -15.22
N PRO A 238 47.98 -1.88 -16.54
CA PRO A 238 48.92 -2.84 -17.08
C PRO A 238 50.25 -2.83 -16.36
N GLN A 239 50.83 -3.99 -16.09
CA GLN A 239 52.05 -4.13 -15.34
C GLN A 239 53.24 -3.31 -15.93
N ARG A 240 53.25 -3.12 -17.26
CA ARG A 240 54.22 -2.25 -17.92
C ARG A 240 54.21 -0.81 -17.42
N ILE A 241 53.08 -0.34 -16.91
CA ILE A 241 52.91 1.01 -16.39
C ILE A 241 53.15 1.03 -14.89
N SER A 242 52.52 0.09 -14.12
CA SER A 242 52.59 0.04 -12.68
C SER A 242 54.02 -0.20 -12.20
N SER A 243 54.81 -1.03 -12.89
CA SER A 243 56.22 -1.29 -12.53
C SER A 243 57.13 -0.07 -12.59
N LYS A 244 56.77 0.96 -13.39
CA LYS A 244 57.50 2.23 -13.41
C LYS A 244 57.40 3.00 -12.11
N PHE A 245 56.37 2.69 -11.31
CA PHE A 245 56.14 3.30 -9.98
C PHE A 245 56.48 2.36 -8.83
N PHE A 246 57.21 1.28 -9.09
CA PHE A 246 57.57 0.26 -8.10
C PHE A 246 56.35 -0.41 -7.44
N VAL A 247 55.22 -0.48 -8.19
CA VAL A 247 53.96 -1.06 -7.74
C VAL A 247 53.65 -2.31 -8.54
N SER A 248 53.42 -3.43 -7.85
CA SER A 248 53.08 -4.70 -8.48
C SER A 248 51.70 -4.67 -9.14
N LYS A 249 50.75 -4.02 -8.47
CA LYS A 249 49.38 -3.87 -8.99
C LYS A 249 48.76 -2.56 -8.54
N LEU A 250 48.17 -1.83 -9.50
CA LEU A 250 47.39 -0.63 -9.22
C LEU A 250 46.00 -0.79 -9.86
N ARG A 251 44.96 -0.80 -9.05
CA ARG A 251 43.59 -0.89 -9.51
C ARG A 251 42.79 0.31 -9.00
N ALA A 252 42.04 0.97 -9.89
CA ALA A 252 41.03 1.97 -9.55
C ALA A 252 39.66 1.39 -9.83
N PHE A 253 38.68 1.76 -9.03
CA PHE A 253 37.30 1.30 -9.23
C PHE A 253 36.28 2.35 -8.83
N VAL A 254 35.09 2.22 -9.43
CA VAL A 254 33.86 2.92 -9.02
C VAL A 254 32.85 1.87 -8.60
N SER A 255 32.25 2.07 -7.43
CA SER A 255 31.16 1.25 -6.91
C SER A 255 29.93 2.13 -6.70
N MET A 256 28.79 1.60 -7.06
CA MET A 256 27.50 2.29 -6.90
C MET A 256 26.53 1.34 -6.18
N ASP A 257 25.88 1.86 -5.14
CA ASP A 257 24.93 1.10 -4.34
C ASP A 257 23.52 1.66 -4.46
N ASN A 258 22.53 0.76 -4.49
CA ASN A 258 21.10 1.05 -4.51
C ASN A 258 20.65 2.02 -5.62
N ILE A 259 21.27 1.95 -6.80
CA ILE A 259 21.02 2.93 -7.88
C ILE A 259 19.72 2.69 -8.64
N LEU A 260 19.19 1.47 -8.63
CA LEU A 260 17.96 1.12 -9.34
C LEU A 260 17.07 0.23 -8.48
N THR A 261 15.83 0.64 -8.35
CA THR A 261 14.74 -0.16 -7.77
C THR A 261 13.59 -0.24 -8.76
N ILE A 262 13.19 -1.44 -9.12
CA ILE A 262 12.04 -1.72 -9.98
C ILE A 262 10.94 -2.21 -9.06
N THR A 263 9.87 -1.44 -8.92
CA THR A 263 8.72 -1.76 -8.05
C THR A 263 7.49 -0.96 -8.47
N SER A 264 6.31 -1.47 -8.17
CA SER A 264 5.04 -0.74 -8.26
C SER A 264 4.56 -0.19 -6.90
N TYR A 265 5.31 -0.47 -5.84
CA TYR A 265 4.97 0.01 -4.50
C TYR A 265 5.12 1.53 -4.40
N PRO A 266 4.09 2.26 -3.95
CA PRO A 266 4.10 3.72 -3.92
C PRO A 266 4.85 4.32 -2.72
N GLY A 267 5.19 3.50 -1.71
CA GLY A 267 5.91 3.95 -0.52
C GLY A 267 7.37 4.30 -0.79
N LEU A 268 8.11 4.64 0.25
CA LEU A 268 9.50 5.08 0.15
C LEU A 268 10.41 3.98 -0.43
N ASP A 269 10.26 2.77 0.07
CA ASP A 269 11.03 1.61 -0.36
C ASP A 269 10.35 0.31 0.09
N PRO A 270 10.07 -0.62 -0.82
CA PRO A 270 9.38 -1.86 -0.47
C PRO A 270 10.19 -2.76 0.49
N GLU A 271 11.50 -2.61 0.56
CA GLU A 271 12.37 -3.36 1.45
C GLU A 271 12.32 -2.84 2.89
N ILE A 272 12.06 -1.55 3.08
CA ILE A 272 11.84 -0.93 4.39
C ILE A 272 10.41 -1.19 4.88
N GLY A 273 9.51 -1.50 3.96
CA GLY A 273 8.10 -1.72 4.26
C GLY A 273 7.33 -0.39 4.43
N THR A 274 6.42 -0.36 5.39
CA THR A 274 5.57 0.80 5.67
C THR A 274 6.20 1.77 6.67
N ALA A 275 7.37 1.44 7.22
CA ALA A 275 8.03 2.26 8.23
C ALA A 275 8.45 3.62 7.66
N ILE A 276 8.24 4.65 8.45
CA ILE A 276 8.78 5.99 8.21
C ILE A 276 10.16 6.01 8.83
N GLY A 277 11.17 5.87 8.01
CA GLY A 277 12.56 5.79 8.44
C GLY A 277 13.48 6.56 7.51
N TYR A 278 14.76 6.42 7.76
CA TYR A 278 15.77 7.01 6.89
C TYR A 278 15.76 6.27 5.55
N PRO A 279 15.58 6.97 4.42
CA PRO A 279 15.50 6.32 3.12
C PRO A 279 16.82 5.65 2.75
N LEU A 280 16.75 4.56 2.00
CA LEU A 280 17.94 3.93 1.44
C LEU A 280 18.63 4.90 0.47
N MET A 281 19.87 5.23 0.81
CA MET A 281 20.64 6.18 0.02
C MET A 281 21.24 5.52 -1.21
N ARG A 282 21.24 6.24 -2.33
CA ARG A 282 22.13 5.93 -3.46
C ARG A 282 23.52 6.42 -3.12
N GLN A 283 24.49 5.54 -3.25
CA GLN A 283 25.89 5.86 -2.94
C GLN A 283 26.77 5.61 -4.16
N ILE A 284 27.68 6.52 -4.43
CA ILE A 284 28.73 6.36 -5.42
C ILE A 284 30.07 6.49 -4.70
N SER A 285 30.89 5.48 -4.79
CA SER A 285 32.20 5.41 -4.13
C SER A 285 33.30 5.24 -5.16
N PHE A 286 34.39 5.93 -4.95
CA PHE A 286 35.61 5.80 -5.74
C PHE A 286 36.70 5.18 -4.85
N GLY A 287 37.40 4.18 -5.36
CA GLY A 287 38.42 3.51 -4.60
C GLY A 287 39.64 3.16 -5.42
N GLY A 288 40.75 2.99 -4.73
CA GLY A 288 42.03 2.52 -5.27
C GLY A 288 42.62 1.41 -4.44
N GLN A 289 43.23 0.43 -5.09
CA GLN A 289 43.96 -0.65 -4.45
C GLN A 289 45.38 -0.69 -5.00
N ILE A 290 46.35 -0.64 -4.11
CA ILE A 290 47.80 -0.67 -4.43
C ILE A 290 48.40 -1.91 -3.79
N THR A 291 49.17 -2.66 -4.56
CA THR A 291 49.97 -3.79 -4.08
C THR A 291 51.43 -3.54 -4.49
N PHE A 292 52.29 -3.59 -3.53
CA PHE A 292 53.76 -3.39 -3.71
C PHE A 292 54.49 -4.70 -3.95
#